data_6a14dc7605efd8ee1400be3aa239488f
#
_entry.id   6a14dc7605efd8ee1400be3aa239488f
#
_cell.length_a   1.000
_cell.length_b   1.000
_cell.length_c   1.000
_cell.angle_alpha   90.00
_cell.angle_beta   90.00
_cell.angle_gamma   90.00
#
_symmetry.space_group_name_H-M   'P 1'
#
loop_
_entity.id
_entity.type
_entity.pdbx_description
1 polymer ?
#
loop_
_entity_poly.entity_id
_entity_poly.type
_entity_poly.pdbx_seq_one_letter_code
_entity_poly.pdbx_strand_id
1 'polypeptide(L)'
;MQKAEKMQELRVFAQEIRVETLKTVGSLGFGHVPGAMSVIDALAVLYGEVMKVDPKNPHWEDRDWCVLSKGHAGPAMYATLGLKGFYPVEEAYTLNQPHTNFPSHTDRTKTPGVDLTTGSLGQGMSTATGAALGNKLDGRDNHVFVFVGDGECDEGQVWEAAQFAAHYKLDNLICFVDDNKYQLDGAVDKVMSHGKGIGAKFDAFGWNVIELQDGNDVEQIYDAVQLAYDTKGKP
;
A
#
# COMPACT_ATOMS: atom_id res chain seq x y z
N MET A 1 23.80 -2.40 -11.55
CA MET A 1 23.33 -1.00 -11.57
C MET A 1 23.78 -0.31 -10.30
N GLN A 2 24.32 0.90 -10.34
CA GLN A 2 24.65 1.62 -9.11
C GLN A 2 23.35 2.09 -8.42
N LYS A 3 23.32 2.17 -7.08
CA LYS A 3 22.14 2.58 -6.30
C LYS A 3 21.52 3.88 -6.85
N ALA A 4 22.34 4.87 -7.19
CA ALA A 4 21.88 6.16 -7.72
C ALA A 4 21.09 6.05 -9.04
N GLU A 5 21.51 5.18 -9.96
CA GLU A 5 20.81 4.93 -11.22
C GLU A 5 19.43 4.28 -10.96
N LYS A 6 19.39 3.26 -10.10
CA LYS A 6 18.15 2.62 -9.66
C LYS A 6 17.18 3.62 -9.01
N MET A 7 17.65 4.47 -8.10
CA MET A 7 16.80 5.50 -7.48
C MET A 7 16.25 6.48 -8.53
N GLN A 8 17.03 6.81 -9.56
CA GLN A 8 16.55 7.67 -10.64
C GLN A 8 15.45 7.00 -11.47
N GLU A 9 15.59 5.71 -11.80
CA GLU A 9 14.54 4.94 -12.49
C GLU A 9 13.26 4.89 -11.69
N LEU A 10 13.34 4.63 -10.38
CA LEU A 10 12.17 4.60 -9.49
C LEU A 10 11.48 5.97 -9.39
N ARG A 11 12.24 7.08 -9.36
CA ARG A 11 11.68 8.44 -9.41
C ARG A 11 10.94 8.70 -10.73
N VAL A 12 11.48 8.24 -11.86
CA VAL A 12 10.78 8.33 -13.15
C VAL A 12 9.50 7.51 -13.11
N PHE A 13 9.57 6.28 -12.65
CA PHE A 13 8.40 5.41 -12.53
C PHE A 13 7.31 6.03 -11.62
N ALA A 14 7.70 6.64 -10.50
CA ALA A 14 6.77 7.36 -9.64
C ALA A 14 6.08 8.53 -10.37
N GLN A 15 6.81 9.27 -11.24
CA GLN A 15 6.19 10.33 -12.03
C GLN A 15 5.23 9.78 -13.08
N GLU A 16 5.56 8.67 -13.73
CA GLU A 16 4.66 7.99 -14.66
C GLU A 16 3.36 7.55 -13.96
N ILE A 17 3.48 6.94 -12.77
CA ILE A 17 2.30 6.57 -11.96
C ILE A 17 1.46 7.80 -11.63
N ARG A 18 2.07 8.95 -11.26
CA ARG A 18 1.35 10.20 -11.00
C ARG A 18 0.55 10.68 -12.19
N VAL A 19 1.16 10.68 -13.36
CA VAL A 19 0.50 11.10 -14.61
C VAL A 19 -0.69 10.19 -14.92
N GLU A 20 -0.50 8.89 -14.84
CA GLU A 20 -1.57 7.92 -15.14
C GLU A 20 -2.67 7.94 -14.08
N THR A 21 -2.34 8.15 -12.80
CA THR A 21 -3.32 8.35 -11.72
C THR A 21 -4.20 9.58 -12.00
N LEU A 22 -3.59 10.71 -12.41
CA LEU A 22 -4.33 11.93 -12.75
C LEU A 22 -5.24 11.73 -13.97
N LYS A 23 -4.78 11.02 -15.00
CA LYS A 23 -5.61 10.68 -16.16
C LYS A 23 -6.79 9.78 -15.76
N THR A 24 -6.53 8.78 -14.92
CA THR A 24 -7.55 7.85 -14.41
C THR A 24 -8.63 8.59 -13.62
N VAL A 25 -8.25 9.45 -12.66
CA VAL A 25 -9.22 10.24 -11.89
C VAL A 25 -9.86 11.32 -12.75
N GLY A 26 -9.09 11.94 -13.64
CA GLY A 26 -9.56 12.98 -14.57
C GLY A 26 -10.63 12.50 -15.54
N SER A 27 -10.61 11.22 -15.92
CA SER A 27 -11.65 10.62 -16.78
C SER A 27 -13.04 10.63 -16.12
N LEU A 28 -13.09 10.57 -14.78
CA LEU A 28 -14.33 10.65 -14.00
C LEU A 28 -14.67 12.09 -13.59
N GLY A 29 -13.66 12.96 -13.45
CA GLY A 29 -13.80 14.36 -13.05
C GLY A 29 -13.88 14.59 -11.54
N PHE A 30 -13.88 13.54 -10.72
CA PHE A 30 -13.82 13.60 -9.25
C PHE A 30 -13.19 12.32 -8.68
N GLY A 31 -12.75 12.37 -7.41
CA GLY A 31 -12.20 11.20 -6.73
C GLY A 31 -11.25 11.57 -5.60
N HIS A 32 -10.66 10.56 -4.97
CA HIS A 32 -9.77 10.70 -3.82
C HIS A 32 -8.32 10.99 -4.28
N VAL A 33 -8.10 12.13 -4.97
CA VAL A 33 -6.79 12.49 -5.53
C VAL A 33 -5.69 12.55 -4.46
N PRO A 34 -5.85 13.29 -3.34
CA PRO A 34 -4.76 13.40 -2.35
C PRO A 34 -4.34 12.05 -1.79
N GLY A 35 -5.30 11.22 -1.39
CA GLY A 35 -5.02 9.89 -0.83
C GLY A 35 -4.44 8.89 -1.83
N ALA A 36 -4.66 9.08 -3.14
CA ALA A 36 -3.99 8.31 -4.18
C ALA A 36 -2.55 8.82 -4.40
N MET A 37 -2.34 10.15 -4.42
CA MET A 37 -1.02 10.74 -4.67
C MET A 37 0.00 10.45 -3.59
N SER A 38 -0.42 10.37 -2.32
CA SER A 38 0.46 10.20 -1.17
C SER A 38 1.15 8.82 -1.10
N VAL A 39 0.65 7.80 -1.80
CA VAL A 39 1.22 6.44 -1.77
C VAL A 39 2.07 6.10 -3.00
N ILE A 40 2.18 7.00 -3.97
CA ILE A 40 2.76 6.69 -5.28
C ILE A 40 4.24 6.34 -5.20
N ASP A 41 5.03 7.07 -4.42
CA ASP A 41 6.47 6.81 -4.31
C ASP A 41 6.75 5.45 -3.67
N ALA A 42 5.93 5.07 -2.67
CA ALA A 42 6.01 3.76 -2.07
C ALA A 42 5.58 2.65 -3.05
N LEU A 43 4.50 2.84 -3.82
CA LEU A 43 4.10 1.90 -4.87
C LEU A 43 5.18 1.77 -5.96
N ALA A 44 5.83 2.87 -6.34
CA ALA A 44 6.92 2.85 -7.31
C ALA A 44 8.12 2.03 -6.80
N VAL A 45 8.50 2.19 -5.53
CA VAL A 45 9.57 1.38 -4.91
C VAL A 45 9.18 -0.09 -4.86
N LEU A 46 7.96 -0.40 -4.38
CA LEU A 46 7.49 -1.78 -4.25
C LEU A 46 7.43 -2.49 -5.60
N TYR A 47 6.67 -1.96 -6.54
CA TYR A 47 6.46 -2.60 -7.85
C TYR A 47 7.63 -2.42 -8.81
N GLY A 48 8.43 -1.36 -8.65
CA GLY A 48 9.60 -1.13 -9.48
C GLY A 48 10.77 -2.05 -9.16
N GLU A 49 11.01 -2.34 -7.88
CA GLU A 49 12.23 -3.02 -7.45
C GLU A 49 12.05 -4.10 -6.40
N VAL A 50 11.09 -3.98 -5.47
CA VAL A 50 11.08 -4.77 -4.24
C VAL A 50 10.27 -6.06 -4.39
N MET A 51 9.03 -5.95 -4.88
CA MET A 51 8.05 -7.03 -4.86
C MET A 51 8.34 -8.09 -5.93
N LYS A 52 8.20 -9.34 -5.53
CA LYS A 52 8.14 -10.50 -6.44
C LYS A 52 6.73 -10.56 -7.04
N VAL A 53 6.57 -10.04 -8.25
CA VAL A 53 5.30 -10.09 -9.00
C VAL A 53 5.56 -10.46 -10.47
N ASP A 54 4.61 -11.15 -11.08
CA ASP A 54 4.64 -11.46 -12.52
C ASP A 54 3.32 -11.02 -13.17
N PRO A 55 3.31 -9.96 -13.99
CA PRO A 55 2.13 -9.51 -14.71
C PRO A 55 1.49 -10.58 -15.60
N LYS A 56 2.27 -11.54 -16.09
CA LYS A 56 1.79 -12.64 -16.93
C LYS A 56 1.17 -13.77 -16.11
N ASN A 57 1.46 -13.83 -14.82
CA ASN A 57 0.90 -14.79 -13.88
C ASN A 57 0.45 -14.08 -12.58
N PRO A 58 -0.62 -13.25 -12.65
CA PRO A 58 -1.08 -12.42 -11.52
C PRO A 58 -1.56 -13.24 -10.32
N HIS A 59 -1.77 -14.55 -10.49
CA HIS A 59 -2.18 -15.47 -9.43
C HIS A 59 -1.06 -16.41 -8.98
N TRP A 60 0.19 -16.10 -9.33
CA TRP A 60 1.33 -16.86 -8.83
C TRP A 60 1.31 -16.95 -7.30
N GLU A 61 1.37 -18.15 -6.75
CA GLU A 61 1.17 -18.37 -5.32
C GLU A 61 2.30 -17.81 -4.46
N ASP A 62 3.56 -17.86 -4.95
CA ASP A 62 4.73 -17.37 -4.22
C ASP A 62 5.04 -15.88 -4.48
N ARG A 63 4.10 -15.14 -5.09
CA ARG A 63 4.24 -13.70 -5.26
C ARG A 63 4.09 -12.97 -3.93
N ASP A 64 4.68 -11.79 -3.83
CA ASP A 64 4.36 -10.86 -2.77
C ASP A 64 2.97 -10.25 -2.97
N TRP A 65 2.33 -9.83 -1.89
CA TRP A 65 1.02 -9.19 -1.90
C TRP A 65 1.11 -7.72 -1.53
N CYS A 66 0.34 -6.88 -2.22
CA CYS A 66 0.19 -5.46 -1.87
C CYS A 66 -1.29 -5.14 -1.63
N VAL A 67 -1.61 -4.76 -0.41
CA VAL A 67 -2.96 -4.49 0.05
C VAL A 67 -3.12 -2.99 0.33
N LEU A 68 -3.95 -2.31 -0.45
CA LEU A 68 -4.39 -0.97 -0.08
C LEU A 68 -5.55 -1.08 0.91
N SER A 69 -5.28 -1.06 2.23
CA SER A 69 -6.34 -1.04 3.24
C SER A 69 -7.18 0.23 3.10
N LYS A 70 -6.55 1.37 2.86
CA LYS A 70 -7.17 2.61 2.36
C LYS A 70 -7.58 2.46 0.88
N GLY A 71 -8.60 1.65 0.61
CA GLY A 71 -9.01 1.26 -0.74
C GLY A 71 -9.32 2.40 -1.70
N HIS A 72 -9.58 3.61 -1.17
CA HIS A 72 -9.79 4.83 -1.95
C HIS A 72 -8.54 5.32 -2.69
N ALA A 73 -7.34 4.80 -2.39
CA ALA A 73 -6.14 5.01 -3.20
C ALA A 73 -6.09 4.11 -4.46
N GLY A 74 -7.17 3.40 -4.78
CA GLY A 74 -7.32 2.51 -5.95
C GLY A 74 -6.77 3.07 -7.26
N PRO A 75 -7.04 4.34 -7.64
CA PRO A 75 -6.50 4.91 -8.87
C PRO A 75 -4.98 4.85 -8.99
N ALA A 76 -4.24 5.04 -7.90
CA ALA A 76 -2.77 4.89 -7.89
C ALA A 76 -2.34 3.42 -8.10
N MET A 77 -3.04 2.48 -7.47
CA MET A 77 -2.79 1.05 -7.70
C MET A 77 -3.07 0.66 -9.15
N TYR A 78 -4.16 1.15 -9.74
CA TYR A 78 -4.50 0.84 -11.13
C TYR A 78 -3.47 1.40 -12.10
N ALA A 79 -3.03 2.65 -11.92
CA ALA A 79 -1.94 3.22 -12.70
C ALA A 79 -0.65 2.38 -12.58
N THR A 80 -0.28 2.00 -11.36
CA THR A 80 0.91 1.18 -11.08
C THR A 80 0.84 -0.18 -11.78
N LEU A 81 -0.28 -0.91 -11.63
CA LEU A 81 -0.46 -2.23 -12.23
C LEU A 81 -0.50 -2.17 -13.75
N GLY A 82 -1.16 -1.17 -14.34
CA GLY A 82 -1.18 -0.97 -15.79
C GLY A 82 0.22 -0.70 -16.34
N LEU A 83 0.99 0.23 -15.75
CA LEU A 83 2.37 0.51 -16.14
C LEU A 83 3.30 -0.69 -15.92
N LYS A 84 3.01 -1.53 -14.92
CA LYS A 84 3.75 -2.77 -14.69
C LYS A 84 3.42 -3.87 -15.72
N GLY A 85 2.35 -3.71 -16.50
CA GLY A 85 1.98 -4.59 -17.60
C GLY A 85 0.94 -5.67 -17.25
N PHE A 86 0.17 -5.51 -16.18
CA PHE A 86 -0.94 -6.42 -15.87
C PHE A 86 -2.10 -6.27 -16.86
N TYR A 87 -2.27 -5.09 -17.44
CA TYR A 87 -3.24 -4.72 -18.48
C TYR A 87 -2.80 -3.40 -19.15
N PRO A 88 -3.35 -3.04 -20.31
CA PRO A 88 -3.13 -1.72 -20.90
C PRO A 88 -3.58 -0.61 -19.93
N VAL A 89 -2.69 0.33 -19.60
CA VAL A 89 -2.94 1.32 -18.55
C VAL A 89 -4.17 2.20 -18.84
N GLU A 90 -4.47 2.41 -20.13
CA GLU A 90 -5.62 3.18 -20.59
C GLU A 90 -6.97 2.56 -20.19
N GLU A 91 -7.02 1.26 -19.91
CA GLU A 91 -8.25 0.61 -19.42
C GLU A 91 -8.70 1.20 -18.07
N ALA A 92 -7.76 1.67 -17.24
CA ALA A 92 -8.07 2.32 -15.98
C ALA A 92 -8.84 3.65 -16.14
N TYR A 93 -8.84 4.27 -17.33
CA TYR A 93 -9.60 5.49 -17.59
C TYR A 93 -11.12 5.23 -17.65
N THR A 94 -11.54 3.98 -17.54
CA THR A 94 -12.95 3.60 -17.38
C THR A 94 -13.38 3.61 -15.89
N LEU A 95 -12.61 4.23 -15.01
CA LEU A 95 -12.88 4.30 -13.57
C LEU A 95 -14.37 4.60 -13.29
N ASN A 96 -15.02 3.72 -12.50
CA ASN A 96 -16.42 3.82 -12.10
C ASN A 96 -17.46 3.86 -13.23
N GLN A 97 -17.08 3.56 -14.47
CA GLN A 97 -18.06 3.43 -15.53
C GLN A 97 -18.84 2.11 -15.42
N PRO A 98 -20.04 2.00 -15.98
CA PRO A 98 -20.75 0.73 -16.05
C PRO A 98 -19.89 -0.37 -16.69
N HIS A 99 -19.87 -1.55 -16.07
CA HIS A 99 -19.11 -2.72 -16.53
C HIS A 99 -17.58 -2.58 -16.48
N THR A 100 -17.04 -1.56 -15.84
CA THR A 100 -15.60 -1.42 -15.67
C THR A 100 -15.01 -2.49 -14.76
N ASN A 101 -13.75 -2.82 -14.98
CA ASN A 101 -12.91 -3.58 -14.05
C ASN A 101 -12.19 -2.69 -13.02
N PHE A 102 -12.45 -1.38 -13.02
CA PHE A 102 -11.77 -0.38 -12.20
C PHE A 102 -12.76 0.40 -11.33
N PRO A 103 -13.27 -0.19 -10.24
CA PRO A 103 -14.12 0.52 -9.29
C PRO A 103 -13.31 1.53 -8.45
N SER A 104 -13.97 2.45 -7.75
CA SER A 104 -13.30 3.45 -6.89
C SER A 104 -12.37 2.84 -5.85
N HIS A 105 -12.74 1.69 -5.30
CA HIS A 105 -11.99 0.94 -4.31
C HIS A 105 -11.54 -0.39 -4.92
N THR A 106 -10.36 -0.86 -4.54
CA THR A 106 -9.76 -2.06 -5.14
C THR A 106 -10.64 -3.29 -4.98
N ASP A 107 -10.83 -4.04 -6.07
CA ASP A 107 -11.61 -5.28 -6.11
C ASP A 107 -10.82 -6.38 -6.83
N ARG A 108 -10.40 -7.40 -6.06
CA ARG A 108 -9.61 -8.54 -6.56
C ARG A 108 -10.35 -9.41 -7.56
N THR A 109 -11.68 -9.34 -7.57
CA THR A 109 -12.51 -10.14 -8.49
C THR A 109 -12.64 -9.49 -9.86
N LYS A 110 -12.22 -8.23 -10.00
CA LYS A 110 -12.35 -7.42 -11.22
C LYS A 110 -11.01 -7.04 -11.81
N THR A 111 -10.12 -6.47 -11.01
CA THR A 111 -8.88 -5.88 -11.51
C THR A 111 -7.71 -6.87 -11.41
N PRO A 112 -7.08 -7.27 -12.53
CA PRO A 112 -5.90 -8.12 -12.51
C PRO A 112 -4.76 -7.49 -11.69
N GLY A 113 -4.08 -8.29 -10.86
CA GLY A 113 -2.99 -7.83 -10.01
C GLY A 113 -3.41 -7.19 -8.68
N VAL A 114 -4.70 -6.97 -8.45
CA VAL A 114 -5.22 -6.58 -7.14
C VAL A 114 -5.33 -7.82 -6.24
N ASP A 115 -4.62 -7.82 -5.12
CA ASP A 115 -4.54 -8.97 -4.22
C ASP A 115 -5.74 -9.07 -3.28
N LEU A 116 -6.34 -7.93 -2.90
CA LEU A 116 -7.44 -7.91 -1.95
C LEU A 116 -8.50 -6.87 -2.30
N THR A 117 -9.77 -7.23 -2.10
CA THR A 117 -10.89 -6.27 -2.15
C THR A 117 -10.93 -5.50 -0.84
N THR A 118 -10.91 -4.16 -0.92
CA THR A 118 -10.90 -3.26 0.23
C THR A 118 -11.88 -2.09 0.04
N GLY A 119 -11.99 -1.22 1.05
CA GLY A 119 -12.89 -0.05 1.00
C GLY A 119 -13.51 0.26 2.35
N SER A 120 -13.86 -0.76 3.14
CA SER A 120 -14.20 -0.60 4.54
C SER A 120 -12.90 -0.49 5.34
N LEU A 121 -12.64 0.69 5.91
CA LEU A 121 -11.38 1.00 6.59
C LEU A 121 -11.10 0.02 7.75
N GLY A 122 -9.84 -0.32 7.95
CA GLY A 122 -9.36 -1.29 8.94
C GLY A 122 -9.45 -2.76 8.49
N GLN A 123 -10.37 -3.11 7.57
CA GLN A 123 -10.57 -4.50 7.12
C GLN A 123 -9.35 -5.02 6.33
N GLY A 124 -8.77 -4.17 5.49
CA GLY A 124 -7.59 -4.53 4.71
C GLY A 124 -6.40 -4.90 5.58
N MET A 125 -6.16 -4.16 6.67
CA MET A 125 -5.10 -4.45 7.64
C MET A 125 -5.28 -5.84 8.27
N SER A 126 -6.49 -6.16 8.72
CA SER A 126 -6.80 -7.47 9.31
C SER A 126 -6.61 -8.61 8.33
N THR A 127 -7.08 -8.44 7.10
CA THR A 127 -6.97 -9.50 6.07
C THR A 127 -5.53 -9.68 5.61
N ALA A 128 -4.76 -8.59 5.47
CA ALA A 128 -3.32 -8.65 5.17
C ALA A 128 -2.56 -9.40 6.28
N THR A 129 -2.91 -9.16 7.55
CA THR A 129 -2.35 -9.87 8.70
C THR A 129 -2.66 -11.38 8.64
N GLY A 130 -3.91 -11.73 8.25
CA GLY A 130 -4.30 -13.13 8.02
C GLY A 130 -3.52 -13.79 6.88
N ALA A 131 -3.31 -13.07 5.76
CA ALA A 131 -2.52 -13.55 4.63
C ALA A 131 -1.05 -13.78 5.03
N ALA A 132 -0.45 -12.85 5.77
CA ALA A 132 0.92 -12.99 6.27
C ALA A 132 1.09 -14.19 7.20
N LEU A 133 0.12 -14.42 8.09
CA LEU A 133 0.11 -15.63 8.94
C LEU A 133 -0.02 -16.90 8.09
N GLY A 134 -0.93 -16.93 7.11
CA GLY A 134 -1.10 -18.06 6.20
C GLY A 134 0.19 -18.41 5.48
N ASN A 135 0.87 -17.42 4.88
CA ASN A 135 2.16 -17.61 4.23
C ASN A 135 3.21 -18.20 5.19
N LYS A 136 3.27 -17.67 6.40
CA LYS A 136 4.21 -18.16 7.43
C LYS A 136 3.92 -19.61 7.86
N LEU A 137 2.65 -20.00 8.00
CA LEU A 137 2.24 -21.37 8.33
C LEU A 137 2.53 -22.34 7.19
N ASP A 138 2.38 -21.91 5.94
CA ASP A 138 2.71 -22.68 4.74
C ASP A 138 4.23 -22.76 4.47
N GLY A 139 5.05 -22.05 5.26
CA GLY A 139 6.50 -22.02 5.06
C GLY A 139 6.92 -21.24 3.80
N ARG A 140 6.09 -20.33 3.31
CA ARG A 140 6.36 -19.48 2.14
C ARG A 140 7.24 -18.30 2.51
N ASP A 141 8.08 -17.86 1.58
CA ASP A 141 9.05 -16.74 1.75
C ASP A 141 8.55 -15.43 1.12
N ASN A 142 7.25 -15.29 0.91
CA ASN A 142 6.66 -14.09 0.36
C ASN A 142 6.21 -13.12 1.45
N HIS A 143 6.29 -11.81 1.12
CA HIS A 143 5.91 -10.73 1.99
C HIS A 143 4.50 -10.21 1.66
N VAL A 144 3.87 -9.65 2.66
CA VAL A 144 2.61 -8.91 2.52
C VAL A 144 2.87 -7.45 2.91
N PHE A 145 2.66 -6.56 1.95
CA PHE A 145 2.72 -5.12 2.14
C PHE A 145 1.30 -4.59 2.30
N VAL A 146 1.06 -3.77 3.31
CA VAL A 146 -0.25 -3.15 3.53
C VAL A 146 -0.12 -1.65 3.73
N PHE A 147 -0.99 -0.89 3.08
CA PHE A 147 -1.09 0.56 3.24
C PHE A 147 -2.33 0.91 4.06
N VAL A 148 -2.12 1.58 5.18
CA VAL A 148 -3.18 2.15 6.02
C VAL A 148 -3.07 3.67 6.02
N GLY A 149 -4.20 4.36 6.11
CA GLY A 149 -4.23 5.82 6.27
C GLY A 149 -4.18 6.24 7.73
N ASP A 150 -3.79 7.49 8.00
CA ASP A 150 -3.84 8.05 9.35
C ASP A 150 -5.27 8.09 9.89
N GLY A 151 -6.25 8.54 9.11
CA GLY A 151 -7.66 8.47 9.48
C GLY A 151 -8.20 7.03 9.61
N GLU A 152 -7.65 6.08 8.86
CA GLU A 152 -7.97 4.66 9.03
C GLU A 152 -7.49 4.12 10.39
N CYS A 153 -6.42 4.68 10.94
CA CYS A 153 -5.93 4.34 12.26
C CYS A 153 -6.85 4.77 13.42
N ASP A 154 -7.97 5.43 13.14
CA ASP A 154 -9.05 5.66 14.11
C ASP A 154 -9.95 4.42 14.27
N GLU A 155 -9.90 3.48 13.32
CA GLU A 155 -10.63 2.21 13.42
C GLU A 155 -9.97 1.26 14.44
N GLY A 156 -10.75 0.77 15.41
CA GLY A 156 -10.28 -0.16 16.44
C GLY A 156 -9.66 -1.43 15.86
N GLN A 157 -10.17 -1.89 14.72
CA GLN A 157 -9.71 -3.09 14.02
C GLN A 157 -8.26 -3.02 13.56
N VAL A 158 -7.73 -1.83 13.24
CA VAL A 158 -6.30 -1.65 12.91
C VAL A 158 -5.43 -2.08 14.09
N TRP A 159 -5.82 -1.70 15.31
CA TRP A 159 -5.07 -1.99 16.54
C TRP A 159 -5.23 -3.45 16.99
N GLU A 160 -6.40 -4.05 16.77
CA GLU A 160 -6.59 -5.49 16.96
C GLU A 160 -5.66 -6.30 16.04
N ALA A 161 -5.58 -5.92 14.75
CA ALA A 161 -4.67 -6.53 13.79
C ALA A 161 -3.20 -6.29 14.15
N ALA A 162 -2.85 -5.09 14.61
CA ALA A 162 -1.49 -4.76 15.04
C ALA A 162 -1.04 -5.63 16.22
N GLN A 163 -1.88 -5.79 17.23
CA GLN A 163 -1.60 -6.65 18.39
C GLN A 163 -1.44 -8.12 17.97
N PHE A 164 -2.31 -8.60 17.10
CA PHE A 164 -2.27 -9.97 16.57
C PHE A 164 -0.99 -10.21 15.78
N ALA A 165 -0.62 -9.32 14.87
CA ALA A 165 0.59 -9.44 14.05
C ALA A 165 1.86 -9.51 14.91
N ALA A 166 1.96 -8.67 15.93
CA ALA A 166 3.08 -8.69 16.88
C ALA A 166 3.13 -9.99 17.69
N HIS A 167 1.97 -10.49 18.17
CA HIS A 167 1.88 -11.76 18.91
C HIS A 167 2.42 -12.94 18.09
N TYR A 168 2.02 -13.03 16.81
CA TYR A 168 2.47 -14.10 15.91
C TYR A 168 3.81 -13.82 15.24
N LYS A 169 4.46 -12.68 15.58
CA LYS A 169 5.79 -12.29 15.07
C LYS A 169 5.82 -12.34 13.53
N LEU A 170 4.87 -11.68 12.89
CA LEU A 170 4.71 -11.68 11.44
C LEU A 170 5.75 -10.78 10.78
N ASP A 171 7.00 -11.20 10.77
CA ASP A 171 8.13 -10.51 10.15
C ASP A 171 8.10 -10.50 8.61
N ASN A 172 7.09 -11.12 8.03
CA ASN A 172 6.74 -11.05 6.62
C ASN A 172 5.57 -10.06 6.34
N LEU A 173 5.12 -9.31 7.34
CA LEU A 173 4.12 -8.24 7.19
C LEU A 173 4.81 -6.88 7.35
N ILE A 174 4.74 -6.05 6.29
CA ILE A 174 5.27 -4.68 6.29
C ILE A 174 4.10 -3.72 6.10
N CYS A 175 3.86 -2.85 7.10
CA CYS A 175 2.78 -1.87 7.07
C CYS A 175 3.31 -0.47 6.78
N PHE A 176 2.82 0.14 5.72
CA PHE A 176 3.01 1.56 5.43
C PHE A 176 1.86 2.35 6.04
N VAL A 177 2.18 3.28 6.92
CA VAL A 177 1.21 4.25 7.43
C VAL A 177 1.34 5.53 6.63
N ASP A 178 0.33 5.84 5.83
CA ASP A 178 0.23 7.12 5.12
C ASP A 178 -0.27 8.20 6.09
N ASP A 179 0.68 8.78 6.81
CA ASP A 179 0.45 9.84 7.79
C ASP A 179 0.51 11.21 7.10
N ASN A 180 -0.44 11.46 6.21
CA ASN A 180 -0.52 12.68 5.40
C ASN A 180 -1.12 13.88 6.15
N LYS A 181 -1.50 13.68 7.43
CA LYS A 181 -2.06 14.69 8.35
C LYS A 181 -3.46 15.17 8.00
N TYR A 182 -4.13 14.56 7.04
CA TYR A 182 -5.48 14.95 6.62
C TYR A 182 -6.41 13.75 6.50
N GLN A 183 -7.56 13.87 7.13
CA GLN A 183 -8.72 12.99 6.96
C GLN A 183 -9.75 13.68 6.05
N LEU A 184 -10.84 12.97 5.69
CA LEU A 184 -11.91 13.54 4.86
C LEU A 184 -12.47 14.84 5.43
N ASP A 185 -12.67 14.92 6.74
CA ASP A 185 -13.31 16.03 7.44
C ASP A 185 -12.34 17.14 7.86
N GLY A 186 -11.03 16.99 7.63
CA GLY A 186 -10.03 18.00 7.95
C GLY A 186 -8.69 17.46 8.45
N ALA A 187 -7.91 18.36 9.04
CA ALA A 187 -6.63 17.99 9.63
C ALA A 187 -6.81 17.04 10.81
N VAL A 188 -5.95 16.01 10.88
CA VAL A 188 -5.97 14.96 11.94
C VAL A 188 -6.04 15.57 13.34
N ASP A 189 -5.25 16.61 13.63
CA ASP A 189 -5.24 17.25 14.95
C ASP A 189 -6.58 17.85 15.36
N LYS A 190 -7.46 18.16 14.39
CA LYS A 190 -8.77 18.75 14.64
C LYS A 190 -9.91 17.76 14.62
N VAL A 191 -9.76 16.66 13.87
CA VAL A 191 -10.79 15.63 13.73
C VAL A 191 -10.60 14.58 14.82
N MET A 192 -9.47 13.87 14.83
CA MET A 192 -9.16 12.86 15.83
C MET A 192 -7.63 12.74 15.96
N SER A 193 -7.09 13.34 17.03
CA SER A 193 -5.64 13.33 17.27
C SER A 193 -5.14 11.96 17.75
N HIS A 194 -4.01 11.53 17.23
CA HIS A 194 -3.35 10.28 17.63
C HIS A 194 -2.49 10.40 18.91
N GLY A 195 -2.54 11.53 19.60
CA GLY A 195 -1.78 11.74 20.84
C GLY A 195 -0.27 11.77 20.61
N LYS A 196 0.44 10.73 21.04
CA LYS A 196 1.90 10.61 20.84
C LYS A 196 2.33 10.26 19.42
N GLY A 197 1.38 10.17 18.49
CA GLY A 197 1.61 9.75 17.11
C GLY A 197 1.28 8.27 16.86
N ILE A 198 1.08 7.94 15.59
CA ILE A 198 0.71 6.59 15.17
C ILE A 198 1.89 5.63 15.38
N GLY A 199 3.12 6.04 15.05
CA GLY A 199 4.32 5.23 15.26
C GLY A 199 4.48 4.78 16.70
N ALA A 200 4.27 5.68 17.69
CA ALA A 200 4.33 5.34 19.10
C ALA A 200 3.27 4.30 19.53
N LYS A 201 2.09 4.29 18.89
CA LYS A 201 1.06 3.26 19.13
C LYS A 201 1.51 1.89 18.60
N PHE A 202 2.03 1.82 17.37
CA PHE A 202 2.57 0.57 16.80
C PHE A 202 3.75 0.03 17.61
N ASP A 203 4.66 0.89 18.05
CA ASP A 203 5.77 0.50 18.93
C ASP A 203 5.27 -0.10 20.26
N ALA A 204 4.23 0.50 20.86
CA ALA A 204 3.61 -0.02 22.09
C ALA A 204 2.96 -1.41 21.89
N PHE A 205 2.53 -1.76 20.67
CA PHE A 205 2.09 -3.10 20.30
C PHE A 205 3.24 -4.07 19.98
N GLY A 206 4.49 -3.59 19.97
CA GLY A 206 5.68 -4.43 19.76
C GLY A 206 6.17 -4.52 18.33
N TRP A 207 5.73 -3.62 17.45
CA TRP A 207 6.22 -3.49 16.08
C TRP A 207 7.62 -2.87 16.02
N ASN A 208 8.37 -3.18 14.96
CA ASN A 208 9.54 -2.42 14.57
C ASN A 208 9.08 -1.21 13.76
N VAL A 209 9.18 -0.01 14.33
CA VAL A 209 8.72 1.23 13.68
C VAL A 209 9.89 1.94 13.03
N ILE A 210 9.75 2.26 11.75
CA ILE A 210 10.73 3.04 10.97
C ILE A 210 10.03 4.32 10.51
N GLU A 211 10.46 5.46 11.07
CA GLU A 211 9.90 6.77 10.72
C GLU A 211 10.73 7.41 9.61
N LEU A 212 10.07 7.85 8.54
CA LEU A 212 10.67 8.61 7.45
C LEU A 212 10.45 10.11 7.67
N GLN A 213 11.46 10.91 7.33
CA GLN A 213 11.33 12.38 7.35
C GLN A 213 10.48 12.88 6.18
N ASP A 214 10.61 12.20 5.03
CA ASP A 214 9.83 12.48 3.82
C ASP A 214 9.31 11.15 3.25
N GLY A 215 8.01 10.92 3.41
CA GLY A 215 7.30 9.75 2.88
C GLY A 215 7.15 9.75 1.35
N ASN A 216 7.58 10.80 0.65
CA ASN A 216 7.62 10.87 -0.81
C ASN A 216 9.06 10.79 -1.37
N ASP A 217 10.05 10.55 -0.52
CA ASP A 217 11.42 10.32 -0.97
C ASP A 217 11.65 8.83 -1.27
N VAL A 218 11.76 8.52 -2.55
CA VAL A 218 12.00 7.15 -3.06
C VAL A 218 13.20 6.48 -2.39
N GLU A 219 14.29 7.21 -2.11
CA GLU A 219 15.48 6.62 -1.50
C GLU A 219 15.26 6.28 -0.02
N GLN A 220 14.60 7.17 0.75
CA GLN A 220 14.25 6.90 2.12
C GLN A 220 13.30 5.70 2.22
N ILE A 221 12.30 5.62 1.34
CA ILE A 221 11.36 4.49 1.28
C ILE A 221 12.11 3.18 0.98
N TYR A 222 12.98 3.19 -0.05
CA TYR A 222 13.76 2.01 -0.42
C TYR A 222 14.62 1.52 0.75
N ASP A 223 15.36 2.42 1.40
CA ASP A 223 16.22 2.08 2.54
C ASP A 223 15.41 1.57 3.73
N ALA A 224 14.23 2.16 4.00
CA ALA A 224 13.33 1.68 5.04
C ALA A 224 12.82 0.25 4.78
N VAL A 225 12.48 -0.08 3.54
CA VAL A 225 12.08 -1.44 3.18
C VAL A 225 13.22 -2.44 3.37
N GLN A 226 14.46 -2.05 3.04
CA GLN A 226 15.63 -2.92 3.32
C GLN A 226 15.80 -3.16 4.83
N LEU A 227 15.65 -2.12 5.66
CA LEU A 227 15.68 -2.25 7.11
C LEU A 227 14.54 -3.14 7.65
N ALA A 228 13.34 -3.03 7.05
CA ALA A 228 12.22 -3.89 7.40
C ALA A 228 12.51 -5.37 7.07
N TYR A 229 13.12 -5.67 5.95
CA TYR A 229 13.52 -7.04 5.59
C TYR A 229 14.58 -7.64 6.56
N ASP A 230 15.46 -6.81 7.09
CA ASP A 230 16.47 -7.22 8.06
C ASP A 230 15.86 -7.48 9.45
N THR A 231 14.68 -6.96 9.73
CA THR A 231 13.97 -7.16 10.99
C THR A 231 13.39 -8.56 11.06
N LYS A 232 13.68 -9.28 12.14
CA LYS A 232 13.15 -10.64 12.35
C LYS A 232 12.37 -10.73 13.65
N GLY A 233 11.30 -11.54 13.59
CA GLY A 233 10.44 -11.81 14.73
C GLY A 233 9.53 -10.64 15.15
N LYS A 234 9.40 -9.60 14.32
CA LYS A 234 8.48 -8.46 14.52
C LYS A 234 7.94 -8.00 13.18
N PRO A 235 6.64 -7.64 13.11
CA PRO A 235 6.15 -6.89 11.97
C PRO A 235 6.73 -5.50 11.95
#